data_98d416aec9738cc9f99c44f8521ab201
#
_entry.id   98d416aec9738cc9f99c44f8521ab201
#
_cell.length_a   1.000
_cell.length_b   1.000
_cell.length_c   1.000
_cell.angle_alpha   90.00
_cell.angle_beta   90.00
_cell.angle_gamma   90.00
#
_symmetry.space_group_name_H-M   'P 1'
#
loop_
_entity.id
_entity.type
_entity.pdbx_description
1 polymer ?
#
loop_
_entity_poly.entity_id
_entity_poly.type
_entity_poly.pdbx_seq_one_letter_code
_entity_poly.pdbx_strand_id
1 'polypeptide(L)'
;MRLRIWTTLFLVTIAQVAWGQTSTNPKLVNAEATSPEPSVNSYTVLGATSEQETLVRAQIRIMQPDVYPLRVLFVPHWKYIETARIFRLHVPAGYTSAMFTHLPSRSVFIDSDRYVSDDSLGYRLAHELGHLSTNSVSENDADKAARKYRKRLKDASKTDAR
;
A
#
# COMPACT_ATOMS: atom_id res chain seq x y z
N MET A 1 -23.64 30.28 43.90
CA MET A 1 -24.09 29.57 42.67
C MET A 1 -23.57 28.16 42.78
N ARG A 2 -24.38 27.15 43.10
CA ARG A 2 -23.97 25.76 43.40
C ARG A 2 -24.17 24.90 42.15
N LEU A 3 -23.06 24.42 41.58
CA LEU A 3 -23.04 23.52 40.42
C LEU A 3 -23.34 22.09 40.90
N ARG A 4 -24.46 21.51 40.45
CA ARG A 4 -24.82 20.14 40.75
C ARG A 4 -24.28 19.23 39.62
N ILE A 5 -23.31 18.37 39.96
CA ILE A 5 -22.79 17.32 39.10
C ILE A 5 -23.73 16.15 39.18
N TRP A 6 -24.34 15.74 38.05
CA TRP A 6 -25.13 14.53 37.92
C TRP A 6 -24.24 13.42 37.40
N THR A 7 -23.92 12.49 38.28
CA THR A 7 -23.21 11.23 37.90
C THR A 7 -24.26 10.20 37.49
N THR A 8 -24.37 9.91 36.20
CA THR A 8 -25.24 8.85 35.70
C THR A 8 -24.44 7.55 35.65
N LEU A 9 -24.80 6.63 36.58
CA LEU A 9 -24.24 5.28 36.67
C LEU A 9 -24.93 4.39 35.65
N PHE A 10 -24.21 3.94 34.58
CA PHE A 10 -24.73 2.93 33.66
C PHE A 10 -24.40 1.53 34.19
N LEU A 11 -25.42 0.82 34.64
CA LEU A 11 -25.34 -0.60 35.02
C LEU A 11 -25.43 -1.44 33.74
N VAL A 12 -24.33 -2.06 33.34
CA VAL A 12 -24.34 -3.03 32.24
C VAL A 12 -24.58 -4.41 32.79
N THR A 13 -25.76 -4.93 32.54
CA THR A 13 -26.15 -6.31 32.86
C THR A 13 -25.66 -7.25 31.78
N ILE A 14 -24.68 -8.10 32.13
CA ILE A 14 -24.20 -9.16 31.24
C ILE A 14 -25.11 -10.36 31.37
N ALA A 15 -25.92 -10.64 30.35
CA ALA A 15 -26.66 -11.88 30.24
C ALA A 15 -25.74 -13.01 29.76
N GLN A 16 -25.47 -13.97 30.62
CA GLN A 16 -24.78 -15.22 30.26
C GLN A 16 -25.75 -16.14 29.56
N VAL A 17 -25.58 -16.37 28.28
CA VAL A 17 -26.29 -17.41 27.53
C VAL A 17 -25.47 -18.69 27.62
N ALA A 18 -25.96 -19.67 28.40
CA ALA A 18 -25.39 -21.00 28.43
C ALA A 18 -25.76 -21.75 27.15
N TRP A 19 -24.79 -22.02 26.31
CA TRP A 19 -24.95 -22.91 25.15
C TRP A 19 -24.55 -24.33 25.52
N GLY A 20 -25.57 -25.21 25.43
CA GLY A 20 -25.41 -26.65 25.65
C GLY A 20 -24.38 -27.26 24.68
N GLN A 21 -23.44 -27.99 25.26
CA GLN A 21 -22.47 -28.80 24.51
C GLN A 21 -23.15 -30.08 24.04
N THR A 22 -23.44 -30.22 22.74
CA THR A 22 -23.58 -31.52 22.11
C THR A 22 -22.28 -31.95 21.52
N SER A 23 -21.64 -32.88 22.18
CA SER A 23 -20.45 -33.58 21.73
C SER A 23 -20.79 -34.48 20.55
N THR A 24 -20.45 -34.04 19.33
CA THR A 24 -20.25 -34.94 18.20
C THR A 24 -18.87 -34.68 17.65
N ASN A 25 -17.98 -35.63 17.89
CA ASN A 25 -16.61 -35.68 17.40
C ASN A 25 -16.60 -35.86 15.85
N PRO A 26 -16.27 -34.86 15.04
CA PRO A 26 -15.84 -35.11 13.70
C PRO A 26 -14.31 -35.19 13.71
N LYS A 27 -13.81 -36.33 13.30
CA LYS A 27 -12.43 -36.63 12.95
C LYS A 27 -11.77 -35.42 12.30
N LEU A 28 -10.89 -34.74 13.05
CA LEU A 28 -10.04 -33.65 12.56
C LEU A 28 -9.16 -34.23 11.44
N VAL A 29 -9.60 -34.06 10.22
CA VAL A 29 -8.68 -34.07 9.08
C VAL A 29 -7.86 -32.80 9.24
N ASN A 30 -6.61 -32.97 9.62
CA ASN A 30 -5.61 -31.92 9.60
C ASN A 30 -5.44 -31.47 8.15
N ALA A 31 -6.29 -30.55 7.70
CA ALA A 31 -5.96 -29.67 6.60
C ALA A 31 -4.96 -28.68 7.19
N GLU A 32 -3.70 -29.05 7.15
CA GLU A 32 -2.57 -28.17 7.33
C GLU A 32 -2.75 -27.06 6.29
N ALA A 33 -3.37 -25.95 6.73
CA ALA A 33 -3.43 -24.73 5.93
C ALA A 33 -1.99 -24.24 5.83
N THR A 34 -1.31 -24.76 4.82
CA THR A 34 -0.02 -24.26 4.37
C THR A 34 -0.27 -22.82 3.94
N SER A 35 -0.13 -21.88 4.89
CA SER A 35 0.00 -20.46 4.57
C SER A 35 1.14 -20.38 3.56
N PRO A 36 0.90 -19.91 2.32
CA PRO A 36 1.98 -19.81 1.36
C PRO A 36 3.06 -18.92 1.98
N GLU A 37 4.24 -19.49 2.21
CA GLU A 37 5.40 -18.68 2.59
C GLU A 37 5.48 -17.51 1.61
N PRO A 38 5.63 -16.26 2.09
CA PRO A 38 5.74 -15.12 1.21
C PRO A 38 6.96 -15.36 0.32
N SER A 39 6.71 -15.59 -0.97
CA SER A 39 7.80 -15.74 -1.93
C SER A 39 8.74 -14.55 -1.79
N VAL A 40 10.04 -14.78 -1.80
CA VAL A 40 11.09 -13.77 -1.59
C VAL A 40 10.89 -12.52 -2.46
N ASN A 41 10.16 -12.66 -3.56
CA ASN A 41 9.83 -11.59 -4.51
C ASN A 41 8.33 -11.23 -4.47
N SER A 42 7.73 -11.12 -3.28
CA SER A 42 6.32 -10.78 -3.15
C SER A 42 6.07 -9.28 -3.12
N TYR A 43 5.00 -8.85 -3.76
CA TYR A 43 4.47 -7.51 -3.60
C TYR A 43 2.97 -7.53 -3.31
N THR A 44 2.51 -6.53 -2.58
CA THR A 44 1.09 -6.37 -2.25
C THR A 44 0.58 -5.01 -2.73
N VAL A 45 -0.66 -4.99 -3.22
CA VAL A 45 -1.40 -3.77 -3.57
C VAL A 45 -2.59 -3.69 -2.62
N LEU A 46 -2.75 -2.58 -1.92
CA LEU A 46 -3.79 -2.38 -0.91
C LEU A 46 -4.56 -1.09 -1.18
N GLY A 47 -5.87 -1.10 -0.90
CA GLY A 47 -6.73 0.07 -1.01
C GLY A 47 -7.02 0.53 -2.46
N ALA A 48 -6.59 -0.22 -3.46
CA ALA A 48 -6.86 0.03 -4.86
C ALA A 48 -8.24 -0.47 -5.27
N THR A 49 -8.85 0.15 -6.27
CA THR A 49 -9.93 -0.49 -7.03
C THR A 49 -9.37 -1.64 -7.87
N SER A 50 -10.22 -2.55 -8.35
CA SER A 50 -9.79 -3.67 -9.20
C SER A 50 -9.06 -3.20 -10.46
N GLU A 51 -9.46 -2.07 -11.01
CA GLU A 51 -8.85 -1.44 -12.17
C GLU A 51 -7.46 -0.88 -11.84
N GLN A 52 -7.34 -0.10 -10.77
CA GLN A 52 -6.07 0.42 -10.28
C GLN A 52 -5.09 -0.70 -9.94
N GLU A 53 -5.57 -1.75 -9.28
CA GLU A 53 -4.73 -2.90 -8.95
C GLU A 53 -4.21 -3.60 -10.21
N THR A 54 -5.08 -3.82 -11.19
CA THR A 54 -4.71 -4.42 -12.48
C THR A 54 -3.60 -3.63 -13.18
N LEU A 55 -3.75 -2.31 -13.22
CA LEU A 55 -2.78 -1.40 -13.83
C LEU A 55 -1.43 -1.42 -13.09
N VAL A 56 -1.45 -1.28 -11.76
CA VAL A 56 -0.21 -1.34 -10.96
C VAL A 56 0.50 -2.67 -11.16
N ARG A 57 -0.25 -3.78 -11.14
CA ARG A 57 0.33 -5.12 -11.35
C ARG A 57 0.94 -5.25 -12.74
N ALA A 58 0.30 -4.72 -13.78
CA ALA A 58 0.85 -4.69 -15.13
C ALA A 58 2.16 -3.89 -15.20
N GLN A 59 2.20 -2.70 -14.60
CA GLN A 59 3.39 -1.85 -14.55
C GLN A 59 4.54 -2.53 -13.79
N ILE A 60 4.28 -3.12 -12.63
CA ILE A 60 5.29 -3.85 -11.84
C ILE A 60 5.84 -5.05 -12.63
N ARG A 61 4.98 -5.78 -13.33
CA ARG A 61 5.39 -6.92 -14.16
C ARG A 61 6.33 -6.50 -15.27
N ILE A 62 6.07 -5.38 -15.94
CA ILE A 62 6.93 -4.83 -16.99
C ILE A 62 8.25 -4.30 -16.40
N MET A 63 8.17 -3.56 -15.31
CA MET A 63 9.36 -2.95 -14.68
C MET A 63 10.28 -3.97 -14.04
N GLN A 64 9.74 -5.10 -13.56
CA GLN A 64 10.50 -6.14 -12.84
C GLN A 64 11.45 -5.54 -11.80
N PRO A 65 10.90 -4.86 -10.77
CA PRO A 65 11.74 -4.23 -9.77
C PRO A 65 12.55 -5.28 -8.99
N ASP A 66 13.72 -4.87 -8.52
CA ASP A 66 14.61 -5.64 -7.65
C ASP A 66 14.45 -5.30 -6.16
N VAL A 67 13.30 -4.75 -5.79
CA VAL A 67 13.01 -4.19 -4.45
C VAL A 67 11.87 -4.94 -3.77
N TYR A 68 12.18 -6.03 -3.13
CA TYR A 68 11.19 -6.85 -2.42
C TYR A 68 11.53 -7.00 -0.92
N PRO A 69 10.53 -7.23 -0.05
CA PRO A 69 9.10 -7.12 -0.33
C PRO A 69 8.71 -5.67 -0.68
N LEU A 70 7.69 -5.52 -1.54
CA LEU A 70 7.18 -4.21 -1.97
C LEU A 70 5.71 -4.08 -1.56
N ARG A 71 5.33 -2.93 -1.03
CA ARG A 71 3.92 -2.59 -0.77
C ARG A 71 3.53 -1.35 -1.56
N VAL A 72 2.41 -1.42 -2.26
CA VAL A 72 1.79 -0.27 -2.94
C VAL A 72 0.45 -0.01 -2.27
N LEU A 73 0.26 1.19 -1.71
CA LEU A 73 -0.92 1.56 -0.96
C LEU A 73 -1.64 2.73 -1.63
N PHE A 74 -2.86 2.49 -2.09
CA PHE A 74 -3.77 3.55 -2.49
C PHE A 74 -4.51 4.06 -1.27
N VAL A 75 -4.44 5.35 -1.03
CA VAL A 75 -5.09 5.98 0.12
C VAL A 75 -5.81 7.24 -0.32
N PRO A 76 -6.99 7.56 0.26
CA PRO A 76 -7.69 8.80 -0.04
C PRO A 76 -6.84 10.01 0.35
N HIS A 77 -7.04 11.14 -0.32
CA HIS A 77 -6.21 12.33 -0.21
C HIS A 77 -5.96 12.78 1.24
N TRP A 78 -7.00 12.82 2.06
CA TRP A 78 -6.86 13.24 3.46
C TRP A 78 -5.90 12.34 4.24
N LYS A 79 -5.98 11.02 4.03
CA LYS A 79 -5.11 10.03 4.68
C LYS A 79 -3.69 10.07 4.10
N TYR A 80 -3.56 10.35 2.82
CA TYR A 80 -2.26 10.55 2.15
C TYR A 80 -1.48 11.70 2.79
N ILE A 81 -2.13 12.84 3.00
CA ILE A 81 -1.53 14.01 3.64
C ILE A 81 -1.18 13.73 5.11
N GLU A 82 -2.07 13.06 5.84
CA GLU A 82 -1.80 12.66 7.23
C GLU A 82 -0.60 11.71 7.31
N THR A 83 -0.54 10.70 6.45
CA THR A 83 0.56 9.73 6.40
C THR A 83 1.88 10.40 6.07
N ALA A 84 1.92 11.30 5.10
CA ALA A 84 3.11 12.07 4.77
C ALA A 84 3.60 12.90 5.96
N ARG A 85 2.68 13.49 6.72
CA ARG A 85 2.99 14.25 7.94
C ARG A 85 3.53 13.36 9.06
N ILE A 86 2.92 12.19 9.28
CA ILE A 86 3.37 11.22 10.29
C ILE A 86 4.79 10.75 9.98
N PHE A 87 5.11 10.49 8.74
CA PHE A 87 6.46 10.10 8.32
C PHE A 87 7.44 11.29 8.22
N ARG A 88 7.01 12.50 8.60
CA ARG A 88 7.81 13.73 8.55
C ARG A 88 8.39 14.03 7.17
N LEU A 89 7.66 13.64 6.13
CA LEU A 89 8.05 13.98 4.79
C LEU A 89 7.80 15.47 4.58
N HIS A 90 8.83 16.15 4.09
CA HIS A 90 8.68 17.55 3.71
C HIS A 90 7.94 17.62 2.37
N VAL A 91 6.65 17.92 2.43
CA VAL A 91 5.88 18.24 1.23
C VAL A 91 5.92 19.76 1.07
N PRO A 92 6.64 20.32 0.10
CA PRO A 92 6.67 21.75 -0.13
C PRO A 92 5.25 22.28 -0.37
N ALA A 93 4.93 23.45 0.21
CA ALA A 93 3.65 24.08 -0.03
C ALA A 93 3.43 24.29 -1.53
N GLY A 94 2.33 23.77 -2.07
CA GLY A 94 1.99 23.85 -3.50
C GLY A 94 2.55 22.71 -4.38
N TYR A 95 3.43 21.86 -3.88
CA TYR A 95 3.91 20.69 -4.59
C TYR A 95 3.27 19.43 -4.01
N THR A 96 2.21 18.99 -4.61
CA THR A 96 1.55 17.75 -4.21
C THR A 96 1.95 16.63 -5.16
N SER A 97 3.03 15.93 -4.84
CA SER A 97 3.26 14.65 -5.49
C SER A 97 2.08 13.74 -5.21
N ALA A 98 1.57 13.04 -6.22
CA ALA A 98 0.53 12.05 -6.03
C ALA A 98 1.07 10.72 -5.48
N MET A 99 2.38 10.61 -5.28
CA MET A 99 3.05 9.43 -4.75
C MET A 99 4.21 9.85 -3.85
N PHE A 100 4.52 9.01 -2.88
CA PHE A 100 5.76 9.08 -2.12
C PHE A 100 6.19 7.70 -1.62
N THR A 101 7.47 7.57 -1.33
CA THR A 101 8.08 6.35 -0.79
C THR A 101 8.37 6.49 0.70
N HIS A 102 8.07 5.43 1.45
CA HIS A 102 8.53 5.26 2.82
C HIS A 102 9.55 4.11 2.87
N LEU A 103 10.83 4.46 2.94
CA LEU A 103 11.94 3.52 2.85
C LEU A 103 11.91 2.42 3.94
N PRO A 104 11.70 2.75 5.24
CA PRO A 104 11.72 1.74 6.30
C PRO A 104 10.69 0.63 6.13
N SER A 105 9.49 0.94 5.61
CA SER A 105 8.44 -0.06 5.38
C SER A 105 8.42 -0.61 3.94
N ARG A 106 9.35 -0.16 3.09
CA ARG A 106 9.44 -0.52 1.67
C ARG A 106 8.09 -0.34 0.96
N SER A 107 7.48 0.80 1.18
CA SER A 107 6.11 1.08 0.73
C SER A 107 6.07 2.31 -0.16
N VAL A 108 5.26 2.23 -1.22
CA VAL A 108 4.88 3.36 -2.06
C VAL A 108 3.43 3.71 -1.72
N PHE A 109 3.19 4.97 -1.36
CA PHE A 109 1.85 5.50 -1.12
C PHE A 109 1.39 6.28 -2.34
N ILE A 110 0.16 6.03 -2.77
CA ILE A 110 -0.48 6.67 -3.92
C ILE A 110 -1.74 7.38 -3.42
N ASP A 111 -1.84 8.66 -3.73
CA ASP A 111 -3.06 9.44 -3.49
C ASP A 111 -4.12 9.02 -4.51
N SER A 112 -5.13 8.26 -4.06
CA SER A 112 -6.18 7.71 -4.93
C SER A 112 -7.02 8.79 -5.59
N ASP A 113 -7.19 9.95 -4.94
CA ASP A 113 -8.01 11.06 -5.45
C ASP A 113 -7.26 11.88 -6.52
N ARG A 114 -5.94 11.74 -6.58
CA ARG A 114 -5.04 12.39 -7.55
C ARG A 114 -4.40 11.43 -8.54
N TYR A 115 -4.81 10.20 -8.52
CA TYR A 115 -4.45 9.23 -9.53
C TYR A 115 -4.99 9.66 -10.89
N VAL A 116 -4.10 9.99 -11.83
CA VAL A 116 -4.50 10.75 -13.02
C VAL A 116 -4.65 9.88 -14.28
N SER A 117 -3.73 8.96 -14.54
CA SER A 117 -3.77 8.11 -15.73
C SER A 117 -2.68 7.05 -15.72
N ASP A 118 -2.80 6.08 -16.61
CA ASP A 118 -1.88 4.95 -16.74
C ASP A 118 -0.48 5.38 -17.12
N ASP A 119 -0.34 6.31 -18.05
CA ASP A 119 0.95 6.80 -18.54
C ASP A 119 1.74 7.50 -17.43
N SER A 120 1.04 8.27 -16.60
CA SER A 120 1.67 8.96 -15.47
C SER A 120 1.99 8.00 -14.32
N LEU A 121 1.17 6.96 -14.11
CA LEU A 121 1.38 5.96 -13.07
C LEU A 121 2.73 5.27 -13.23
N GLY A 122 2.97 4.67 -14.38
CA GLY A 122 4.20 3.92 -14.65
C GLY A 122 5.45 4.78 -14.48
N TYR A 123 5.43 6.01 -14.99
CA TYR A 123 6.56 6.93 -14.88
C TYR A 123 6.86 7.35 -13.44
N ARG A 124 5.81 7.66 -12.66
CA ARG A 124 5.94 8.06 -11.24
C ARG A 124 6.31 6.87 -10.37
N LEU A 125 5.65 5.72 -10.57
CA LEU A 125 5.96 4.50 -9.83
C LEU A 125 7.43 4.07 -10.06
N ALA A 126 7.95 4.23 -11.28
CA ALA A 126 9.36 3.97 -11.57
C ALA A 126 10.31 4.85 -10.73
N HIS A 127 9.94 6.12 -10.49
CA HIS A 127 10.70 7.03 -9.63
C HIS A 127 10.69 6.57 -8.16
N GLU A 128 9.52 6.23 -7.63
CA GLU A 128 9.39 5.72 -6.25
C GLU A 128 10.15 4.40 -6.05
N LEU A 129 10.12 3.51 -7.05
CA LEU A 129 10.96 2.31 -7.05
C LEU A 129 12.45 2.64 -7.09
N GLY A 130 12.82 3.77 -7.69
CA GLY A 130 14.19 4.29 -7.66
C GLY A 130 14.65 4.59 -6.24
N HIS A 131 13.84 5.28 -5.44
CA HIS A 131 14.13 5.52 -4.02
C HIS A 131 14.32 4.21 -3.25
N LEU A 132 13.43 3.22 -3.44
CA LEU A 132 13.55 1.91 -2.80
C LEU A 132 14.79 1.14 -3.25
N SER A 133 15.13 1.21 -4.53
CA SER A 133 16.27 0.50 -5.12
C SER A 133 17.61 1.03 -4.62
N THR A 134 17.71 2.33 -4.41
CA THR A 134 18.92 2.98 -3.88
C THR A 134 18.92 3.10 -2.37
N ASN A 135 17.79 2.81 -1.72
CA ASN A 135 17.55 3.09 -0.30
C ASN A 135 17.93 4.54 0.07
N SER A 136 17.61 5.49 -0.80
CA SER A 136 18.00 6.89 -0.68
C SER A 136 16.81 7.82 -0.82
N VAL A 137 16.83 8.92 -0.07
CA VAL A 137 15.89 10.03 -0.19
C VAL A 137 16.30 11.05 -1.25
N SER A 138 17.44 10.84 -1.90
CA SER A 138 17.97 11.71 -2.94
C SER A 138 17.17 11.55 -4.22
N GLU A 139 16.52 12.62 -4.67
CA GLU A 139 15.80 12.67 -5.95
C GLU A 139 16.67 12.30 -7.15
N ASN A 140 17.94 12.77 -7.13
CA ASN A 140 18.87 12.50 -8.21
C ASN A 140 19.22 11.00 -8.30
N ASP A 141 19.39 10.32 -7.15
CA ASP A 141 19.69 8.90 -7.12
C ASP A 141 18.47 8.07 -7.53
N ALA A 142 17.27 8.47 -7.07
CA ALA A 142 16.01 7.87 -7.48
C ALA A 142 15.80 7.99 -8.99
N ASP A 143 16.01 9.16 -9.58
CA ASP A 143 15.87 9.36 -11.03
C ASP A 143 16.88 8.55 -11.84
N LYS A 144 18.14 8.46 -11.39
CA LYS A 144 19.13 7.60 -12.04
C LYS A 144 18.70 6.14 -12.02
N ALA A 145 18.25 5.63 -10.86
CA ALA A 145 17.79 4.25 -10.72
C ALA A 145 16.48 3.98 -11.50
N ALA A 146 15.58 4.96 -11.55
CA ALA A 146 14.31 4.86 -12.28
C ALA A 146 14.50 4.68 -13.80
N ARG A 147 15.63 5.11 -14.37
CA ARG A 147 15.89 5.01 -15.83
C ARG A 147 15.76 3.59 -16.36
N LYS A 148 16.20 2.58 -15.59
CA LYS A 148 16.09 1.17 -15.99
C LYS A 148 14.63 0.73 -16.08
N TYR A 149 13.77 1.16 -15.15
CA TYR A 149 12.36 0.85 -15.11
C TYR A 149 11.59 1.57 -16.23
N ARG A 150 11.84 2.87 -16.40
CA ARG A 150 11.25 3.68 -17.49
C ARG A 150 11.64 3.15 -18.88
N LYS A 151 12.87 2.64 -19.04
CA LYS A 151 13.28 2.00 -20.29
C LYS A 151 12.44 0.76 -20.59
N ARG A 152 12.24 -0.13 -19.61
CA ARG A 152 11.42 -1.34 -19.77
C ARG A 152 9.98 -1.00 -20.16
N LEU A 153 9.37 0.01 -19.51
CA LEU A 153 8.04 0.50 -19.87
C LEU A 153 7.97 1.00 -21.32
N LYS A 154 8.95 1.79 -21.73
CA LYS A 154 9.03 2.29 -23.11
C LYS A 154 9.23 1.19 -24.14
N ASP A 155 10.03 0.19 -23.82
CA ASP A 155 10.28 -0.93 -24.74
C ASP A 155 9.03 -1.81 -24.89
N ALA A 156 8.28 -2.05 -23.79
CA ALA A 156 7.02 -2.79 -23.83
C ALA A 156 5.96 -2.07 -24.69
N SER A 157 5.78 -0.76 -24.51
CA SER A 157 4.80 0.02 -25.29
C SER A 157 5.05 0.02 -26.82
N LYS A 158 6.31 -0.18 -27.24
CA LYS A 158 6.65 -0.31 -28.67
C LYS A 158 6.31 -1.67 -29.23
N THR A 159 6.30 -2.70 -28.39
CA THR A 159 5.98 -4.07 -28.80
C THR A 159 4.47 -4.22 -29.03
N ASP A 160 3.66 -3.58 -28.17
CA ASP A 160 2.19 -3.60 -28.28
C ASP A 160 1.64 -2.78 -29.47
N ALA A 161 2.46 -1.88 -30.03
CA ALA A 161 2.09 -1.03 -31.17
C ALA A 161 2.42 -1.64 -32.53
N ARG A 162 2.92 -2.87 -32.58
CA ARG A 162 3.21 -3.62 -33.82
C ARG A 162 2.24 -4.75 -34.04
#